data_9161ead3e6387712da7894beec77310c
#
_entry.id   9161ead3e6387712da7894beec77310c
#
_cell.length_a   1.000
_cell.length_b   1.000
_cell.length_c   1.000
_cell.angle_alpha   90.00
_cell.angle_beta   90.00
_cell.angle_gamma   90.00
#
_symmetry.space_group_name_H-M   'P 1'
#
loop_
_entity.id
_entity.type
_entity.pdbx_description
1 polymer ?
#
loop_
_entity_poly.entity_id
_entity_poly.type
_entity_poly.pdbx_seq_one_letter_code
_entity_poly.pdbx_strand_id
1 'polypeptide(L)'
;MPWVYILRCADGSTYVGSTWDMERRLDQHQRGEGAVYTRRRLPVELAFAHYDDSIAAVFALEKQIQGWSRAKREALIRGDFAAISASAKKRDWQGHDERRAAEREARQREQRADPEPLIE
;
A
#
# COMPACT_ATOMS: atom_id res chain seq x y z
N MET A 1 -14.36 10.90 0.50
CA MET A 1 -13.11 11.49 0.05
C MET A 1 -12.05 10.41 -0.04
N PRO A 2 -11.49 10.20 -1.22
CA PRO A 2 -10.61 9.05 -1.43
C PRO A 2 -9.21 9.27 -0.85
N TRP A 3 -8.71 8.22 -0.22
CA TRP A 3 -7.40 8.17 0.41
C TRP A 3 -6.62 6.99 -0.11
N VAL A 4 -5.32 7.16 -0.25
CA VAL A 4 -4.39 6.04 -0.35
C VAL A 4 -3.63 5.95 0.97
N TYR A 5 -3.36 4.74 1.44
CA TYR A 5 -2.75 4.56 2.74
C TYR A 5 -1.78 3.40 2.74
N ILE A 6 -0.85 3.43 3.69
CA ILE A 6 0.06 2.31 3.96
C ILE A 6 -0.09 1.95 5.43
N LEU A 7 -0.34 0.67 5.69
CA LEU A 7 -0.36 0.14 7.05
C LEU A 7 0.93 -0.63 7.30
N ARG A 8 1.49 -0.47 8.48
CA ARG A 8 2.61 -1.30 8.92
C ARG A 8 2.05 -2.43 9.76
N CYS A 9 2.38 -3.65 9.38
CA CYS A 9 1.89 -4.84 10.04
C CYS A 9 2.84 -5.29 11.15
N ALA A 10 2.36 -6.20 12.00
CA ALA A 10 3.13 -6.69 13.15
C ALA A 10 4.45 -7.33 12.75
N ASP A 11 4.50 -7.95 11.56
CA ASP A 11 5.71 -8.60 11.05
C ASP A 11 6.66 -7.63 10.36
N GLY A 12 6.37 -6.32 10.39
CA GLY A 12 7.18 -5.31 9.73
C GLY A 12 6.88 -5.09 8.28
N SER A 13 6.01 -5.90 7.68
CA SER A 13 5.61 -5.71 6.29
C SER A 13 4.63 -4.54 6.16
N THR A 14 4.39 -4.11 4.92
CA THR A 14 3.47 -3.01 4.65
C THR A 14 2.34 -3.46 3.75
N TYR A 15 1.16 -2.90 3.98
CA TYR A 15 -0.02 -3.11 3.16
C TYR A 15 -0.45 -1.77 2.58
N VAL A 16 -0.69 -1.72 1.27
CA VAL A 16 -1.11 -0.50 0.58
C VAL A 16 -2.54 -0.67 0.10
N GLY A 17 -3.37 0.30 0.42
CA GLY A 17 -4.77 0.26 0.01
C GLY A 17 -5.33 1.64 -0.23
N SER A 18 -6.61 1.69 -0.55
CA SER A 18 -7.35 2.94 -0.72
C SER A 18 -8.74 2.80 -0.14
N THR A 19 -9.32 3.93 0.29
CA THR A 19 -10.64 3.94 0.88
C THR A 19 -11.25 5.33 0.81
N TRP A 20 -12.57 5.40 0.86
CA TRP A 20 -13.29 6.66 1.01
C TRP A 20 -13.30 7.16 2.44
N ASP A 21 -13.21 6.27 3.43
CA ASP A 21 -13.29 6.61 4.84
C ASP A 21 -12.10 5.99 5.57
N MET A 22 -11.09 6.81 5.81
CA MET A 22 -9.85 6.34 6.41
C MET A 22 -10.03 5.83 7.83
N GLU A 23 -10.79 6.53 8.66
CA GLU A 23 -11.02 6.12 10.03
C GLU A 23 -11.72 4.77 10.11
N ARG A 24 -12.79 4.64 9.35
CA ARG A 24 -13.58 3.40 9.31
C ARG A 24 -12.73 2.24 8.81
N ARG A 25 -11.97 2.48 7.75
CA ARG A 25 -11.16 1.43 7.15
C ARG A 25 -10.02 0.99 8.07
N LEU A 26 -9.38 1.94 8.73
CA LEU A 26 -8.35 1.62 9.72
C LEU A 26 -8.93 0.79 10.86
N ASP A 27 -10.10 1.16 11.35
CA ASP A 27 -10.78 0.43 12.39
C ASP A 27 -11.09 -1.01 11.96
N GLN A 28 -11.59 -1.18 10.74
CA GLN A 28 -11.84 -2.50 10.18
C GLN A 28 -10.57 -3.35 10.14
N HIS A 29 -9.47 -2.79 9.68
CA HIS A 29 -8.19 -3.51 9.66
C HIS A 29 -7.75 -3.92 11.06
N GLN A 30 -7.87 -3.02 12.03
CA GLN A 30 -7.45 -3.29 13.39
C GLN A 30 -8.29 -4.36 14.07
N ARG A 31 -9.56 -4.49 13.68
CA ARG A 31 -10.45 -5.52 14.20
C ARG A 31 -10.33 -6.86 13.48
N GLY A 32 -9.45 -6.95 12.48
CA GLY A 32 -9.32 -8.16 11.69
C GLY A 32 -10.42 -8.35 10.67
N GLU A 33 -11.15 -7.28 10.33
CA GLU A 33 -12.24 -7.31 9.37
C GLU A 33 -11.85 -6.71 8.03
N GLY A 34 -10.59 -6.35 7.86
CA GLY A 34 -10.09 -5.77 6.62
C GLY A 34 -9.58 -6.82 5.67
N ALA A 35 -8.49 -6.49 4.97
CA ALA A 35 -7.90 -7.37 3.98
C ALA A 35 -7.36 -8.64 4.60
N VAL A 36 -7.35 -9.71 3.82
CA VAL A 36 -6.77 -10.98 4.24
C VAL A 36 -5.33 -10.81 4.69
N TYR A 37 -4.57 -10.00 3.96
CA TYR A 37 -3.17 -9.73 4.27
C TYR A 37 -2.99 -9.18 5.68
N THR A 38 -3.75 -8.14 6.03
CA THR A 38 -3.62 -7.48 7.34
C THR A 38 -4.22 -8.30 8.47
N ARG A 39 -5.27 -9.06 8.18
CA ARG A 39 -5.95 -9.88 9.15
C ARG A 39 -5.03 -10.92 9.78
N ARG A 40 -4.05 -11.40 9.02
CA ARG A 40 -3.08 -12.39 9.47
C ARG A 40 -1.84 -11.78 10.11
N ARG A 41 -1.76 -10.44 10.16
CA ARG A 41 -0.55 -9.73 10.59
C ARG A 41 -0.86 -8.62 11.58
N LEU A 42 -1.88 -8.83 12.38
CA LEU A 42 -2.26 -7.87 13.42
C LEU A 42 -1.25 -7.91 14.57
N PRO A 43 -1.08 -6.80 15.28
CA PRO A 43 -1.73 -5.51 15.08
C PRO A 43 -1.13 -4.74 13.90
N VAL A 44 -1.92 -3.83 13.36
CA VAL A 44 -1.46 -2.96 12.28
C VAL A 44 -1.54 -1.50 12.75
N GLU A 45 -0.74 -0.63 12.13
CA GLU A 45 -0.80 0.80 12.41
C GLU A 45 -0.73 1.59 11.11
N LEU A 46 -1.33 2.76 11.12
CA LEU A 46 -1.31 3.64 9.96
C LEU A 46 0.06 4.31 9.86
N ALA A 47 0.78 4.03 8.79
CA ALA A 47 2.12 4.58 8.58
C ALA A 47 2.12 5.75 7.60
N PHE A 48 1.17 5.79 6.68
CA PHE A 48 1.09 6.85 5.67
C PHE A 48 -0.35 6.95 5.20
N ALA A 49 -0.82 8.18 4.96
CA ALA A 49 -2.12 8.42 4.35
C ALA A 49 -2.03 9.68 3.49
N HIS A 50 -2.63 9.60 2.32
CA HIS A 50 -2.67 10.74 1.39
C HIS A 50 -4.06 10.86 0.83
N TYR A 51 -4.61 12.07 0.90
CA TYR A 51 -5.92 12.39 0.37
C TYR A 51 -5.78 13.06 -0.99
N ASP A 52 -6.68 12.73 -1.90
CA ASP A 52 -6.77 13.43 -3.19
C ASP A 52 -8.24 13.46 -3.61
N ASP A 53 -8.66 14.56 -4.21
CA ASP A 53 -10.02 14.71 -4.70
C ASP A 53 -10.31 13.79 -5.88
N SER A 54 -9.29 13.43 -6.63
CA SER A 54 -9.43 12.60 -7.81
C SER A 54 -9.33 11.13 -7.49
N ILE A 55 -10.40 10.38 -7.74
CA ILE A 55 -10.40 8.93 -7.62
C ILE A 55 -9.33 8.30 -8.52
N ALA A 56 -9.20 8.83 -9.74
CA ALA A 56 -8.20 8.33 -10.68
C ALA A 56 -6.78 8.51 -10.15
N ALA A 57 -6.51 9.67 -9.52
CA ALA A 57 -5.20 9.93 -8.94
C ALA A 57 -4.91 8.97 -7.76
N VAL A 58 -5.90 8.71 -6.93
CA VAL A 58 -5.76 7.78 -5.81
C VAL A 58 -5.47 6.37 -6.30
N PHE A 59 -6.21 5.87 -7.29
CA PHE A 59 -5.96 4.56 -7.86
C PHE A 59 -4.57 4.46 -8.50
N ALA A 60 -4.16 5.50 -9.22
CA ALA A 60 -2.85 5.51 -9.85
C ALA A 60 -1.74 5.46 -8.81
N LEU A 61 -1.87 6.25 -7.75
CA LEU A 61 -0.89 6.29 -6.68
C LEU A 61 -0.85 4.96 -5.92
N GLU A 62 -2.00 4.37 -5.64
CA GLU A 62 -2.06 3.07 -4.98
C GLU A 62 -1.30 2.02 -5.78
N LYS A 63 -1.57 1.94 -7.08
CA LYS A 63 -0.89 0.98 -7.96
C LYS A 63 0.61 1.23 -8.02
N GLN A 64 1.00 2.49 -8.07
CA GLN A 64 2.39 2.85 -8.10
C GLN A 64 3.12 2.39 -6.83
N ILE A 65 2.55 2.67 -5.67
CA ILE A 65 3.15 2.30 -4.39
C ILE A 65 3.15 0.78 -4.22
N GLN A 66 2.12 0.09 -4.68
CA GLN A 66 2.09 -1.37 -4.65
C GLN A 66 3.26 -1.98 -5.40
N GLY A 67 3.72 -1.32 -6.47
CA GLY A 67 4.86 -1.77 -7.25
C GLY A 67 6.22 -1.41 -6.66
N TRP A 68 6.26 -0.61 -5.63
CA TRP A 68 7.52 -0.16 -5.03
C TRP A 68 8.15 -1.21 -4.13
N SER A 69 9.48 -1.13 -3.99
CA SER A 69 10.21 -1.95 -3.04
C SER A 69 9.89 -1.51 -1.61
N ARG A 70 10.26 -2.37 -0.65
CA ARG A 70 10.13 -2.02 0.76
C ARG A 70 10.90 -0.75 1.09
N ALA A 71 12.14 -0.64 0.61
CA ALA A 71 12.97 0.53 0.86
C ALA A 71 12.29 1.81 0.38
N LYS A 72 11.67 1.75 -0.79
CA LYS A 72 11.01 2.92 -1.37
C LYS A 72 9.74 3.28 -0.59
N ARG A 73 8.98 2.29 -0.15
CA ARG A 73 7.83 2.53 0.71
C ARG A 73 8.22 3.14 2.05
N GLU A 74 9.30 2.63 2.64
CA GLU A 74 9.80 3.17 3.90
C GLU A 74 10.27 4.61 3.72
N ALA A 75 10.89 4.93 2.59
CA ALA A 75 11.28 6.29 2.28
C ALA A 75 10.06 7.23 2.20
N LEU A 76 8.98 6.76 1.58
CA LEU A 76 7.74 7.53 1.52
C LEU A 76 7.17 7.77 2.93
N ILE A 77 7.16 6.74 3.75
CA ILE A 77 6.62 6.82 5.11
C ILE A 77 7.35 7.87 5.93
N ARG A 78 8.68 7.95 5.80
CA ARG A 78 9.45 8.95 6.55
C ARG A 78 9.61 10.28 5.83
N GLY A 79 9.00 10.42 4.64
CA GLY A 79 9.06 11.68 3.90
C GLY A 79 10.37 11.95 3.19
N ASP A 80 11.15 10.92 2.90
CA ASP A 80 12.44 11.04 2.25
C ASP A 80 12.30 10.92 0.74
N PHE A 81 11.93 12.03 0.09
CA PHE A 81 11.68 12.02 -1.35
C PHE A 81 12.96 11.89 -2.18
N ALA A 82 14.08 12.30 -1.63
CA ALA A 82 15.37 12.14 -2.31
C ALA A 82 15.72 10.66 -2.45
N ALA A 83 15.48 9.86 -1.41
CA ALA A 83 15.70 8.42 -1.47
C ALA A 83 14.79 7.74 -2.49
N ILE A 84 13.55 8.21 -2.63
CA ILE A 84 12.63 7.69 -3.63
C ILE A 84 13.15 7.95 -5.03
N SER A 85 13.62 9.16 -5.31
CA SER A 85 14.16 9.51 -6.61
C SER A 85 15.42 8.71 -6.93
N ALA A 86 16.30 8.50 -5.97
CA ALA A 86 17.49 7.70 -6.15
C ALA A 86 17.15 6.25 -6.47
N SER A 87 16.16 5.69 -5.80
CA SER A 87 15.69 4.33 -6.07
C SER A 87 15.12 4.20 -7.47
N ALA A 88 14.42 5.22 -7.95
CA ALA A 88 13.86 5.23 -9.30
C ALA A 88 14.95 5.17 -10.36
N LYS A 89 16.06 5.85 -10.14
CA LYS A 89 17.18 5.87 -11.09
C LYS A 89 17.91 4.55 -11.20
N LYS A 90 17.84 3.71 -10.18
CA LYS A 90 18.55 2.44 -10.15
C LYS A 90 17.74 1.28 -10.69
N ARG A 91 16.60 1.53 -11.22
CA ARG A 91 15.62 0.50 -11.47
C ARG A 91 15.54 -0.01 -12.88
N ASP A 92 16.49 0.25 -13.71
CA ASP A 92 16.42 -0.09 -15.13
C ASP A 92 17.06 -1.43 -15.45
N TRP A 93 17.11 -2.34 -14.50
CA TRP A 93 17.68 -3.65 -14.75
C TRP A 93 16.66 -4.71 -14.38
N GLN A 94 16.64 -5.69 -15.22
CA GLN A 94 15.45 -6.49 -15.44
C GLN A 94 15.30 -7.72 -14.60
N GLY A 95 16.37 -8.36 -14.24
CA GLY A 95 16.31 -9.59 -13.47
C GLY A 95 15.69 -9.40 -12.10
N HIS A 96 15.69 -8.17 -11.64
CA HIS A 96 15.11 -7.80 -10.37
C HIS A 96 13.59 -7.66 -10.46
N ASP A 97 13.09 -7.34 -11.64
CA ASP A 97 11.70 -7.00 -11.84
C ASP A 97 10.77 -8.20 -11.83
N GLU A 98 11.24 -9.35 -12.28
CA GLU A 98 10.42 -10.56 -12.27
C GLU A 98 10.00 -10.95 -10.88
N ARG A 99 10.93 -10.88 -9.95
CA ARG A 99 10.66 -11.21 -8.56
C ARG A 99 9.67 -10.25 -7.92
N ARG A 100 9.86 -8.96 -8.21
CA ARG A 100 8.95 -7.93 -7.71
C ARG A 100 7.57 -8.05 -8.31
N ALA A 101 7.50 -8.40 -9.58
CA ALA A 101 6.21 -8.61 -10.24
C ALA A 101 5.43 -9.74 -9.59
N ALA A 102 6.09 -10.84 -9.25
CA ALA A 102 5.45 -11.96 -8.59
C ALA A 102 4.93 -11.57 -7.19
N GLU A 103 5.73 -10.84 -6.44
CA GLU A 103 5.33 -10.34 -5.12
C GLU A 103 4.14 -9.40 -5.22
N ARG A 104 4.16 -8.53 -6.20
CA ARG A 104 3.10 -7.58 -6.44
C ARG A 104 1.79 -8.28 -6.81
N GLU A 105 1.86 -9.28 -7.68
CA GLU A 105 0.68 -10.05 -8.05
C GLU A 105 0.08 -10.79 -6.87
N ALA A 106 0.92 -11.36 -6.02
CA ALA A 106 0.45 -12.05 -4.83
C ALA A 106 -0.29 -11.09 -3.91
N ARG A 107 0.27 -9.89 -3.70
CA ARG A 107 -0.38 -8.88 -2.88
C ARG A 107 -1.68 -8.39 -3.48
N GLN A 108 -1.72 -8.19 -4.78
CA GLN A 108 -2.93 -7.76 -5.46
C GLN A 108 -4.02 -8.80 -5.36
N ARG A 109 -3.68 -10.07 -5.41
CA ARG A 109 -4.66 -11.14 -5.22
C ARG A 109 -5.23 -11.12 -3.82
N GLU A 110 -4.41 -10.90 -2.80
CA GLU A 110 -4.90 -10.77 -1.44
C GLU A 110 -5.80 -9.55 -1.27
N GLN A 111 -5.43 -8.45 -1.91
CA GLN A 111 -6.25 -7.24 -1.87
C GLN A 111 -7.57 -7.41 -2.60
N ARG A 112 -7.58 -8.15 -3.70
CA ARG A 112 -8.84 -8.44 -4.40
C ARG A 112 -9.76 -9.34 -3.62
N ALA A 113 -9.21 -10.16 -2.73
CA ALA A 113 -10.04 -10.98 -1.85
C ALA A 113 -10.74 -10.12 -0.79
N ASP A 114 -10.28 -8.90 -0.58
CA ASP A 114 -10.92 -7.95 0.31
C ASP A 114 -12.07 -7.26 -0.44
N PRO A 115 -13.31 -7.44 0.01
CA PRO A 115 -14.46 -6.97 -0.76
C PRO A 115 -14.77 -5.50 -0.63
N GLU A 116 -14.01 -4.74 0.12
CA GLU A 116 -14.37 -3.33 0.26
C GLU A 116 -14.05 -2.55 -1.00
N PRO A 117 -15.05 -1.99 -1.68
CA PRO A 117 -14.79 -1.14 -2.82
C PRO A 117 -14.35 0.25 -2.35
N LEU A 118 -13.62 0.95 -3.20
CA LEU A 118 -13.29 2.34 -2.95
C LEU A 118 -14.56 3.19 -2.93
N ILE A 119 -15.51 2.83 -3.75
CA ILE A 119 -16.82 3.51 -3.82
C ILE A 119 -17.84 2.63 -3.11
N GLU A 120 -18.42 3.18 -2.09
CA GLU A 120 -19.48 2.48 -1.35
C GLU A 120 -20.81 3.16 -1.54
#